data_9bf2e7837eecfe6b92dc5ff8074a8e45
#
_entry.id   9bf2e7837eecfe6b92dc5ff8074a8e45
#
_cell.length_a   1.000
_cell.length_b   1.000
_cell.length_c   1.000
_cell.angle_alpha   90.00
_cell.angle_beta   90.00
_cell.angle_gamma   90.00
#
_symmetry.space_group_name_H-M   'P 1'
#
loop_
_entity.id
_entity.type
_entity.pdbx_description
1 polymer ?
#
loop_
_entity_poly.entity_id
_entity_poly.type
_entity_poly.pdbx_seq_one_letter_code
_entity_poly.pdbx_strand_id
1 'polypeptide(L)'
;MTTSLHRPPIESSRSGPVRYESFEWQEQPPPSNGVPRNAWGRQSRRRSRWHRPYTFALVLLDLLSVLGASFIASSLEKARAGLNQPWLFFDGTDLFFFFAYIALPLGWLVVLWTNGSYDRRYLGLGSEEFKRVIRASVTIVAAVSLLAFATKTDLSRGTVATVSLSAVILILLGRVLARQVLHLARRHTGHGAHRMVLVGTLPEALEVYTAVTRSPAAGLIPVAIHLTDGFAAARGIETPVPVYAGRDVLSLVREVGADTIAVCGSASAEPGELRRLAWQLEGTGVDLVVAPQLTDIAGPRVHIRPIEGLPLLHVEEPTLSGPGWLIKNLMDRAAAGFGLLLISPILAVIAIGIRLSDPGPVFFRQTRVGHDGRTFKVWKFRTMYQDAEERKATLEELNESDGMLFKMKHDPRIFAFGQKLRATSLDELPQLINVLKGEMSLVGPRPLPADDGDYLGDVRRRLLVRPGITGLWQVSGRSDLSWDEAVRLDLYYVDNWSLTYDLSILWRTIFVVLKRKGAY
;
A
#
# COMPACT_ATOMS: atom_id res chain seq x y z
N MET A 1 -7.43 -49.80 25.74
CA MET A 1 -6.00 -49.52 26.03
C MET A 1 -5.59 -48.36 25.12
N THR A 2 -5.56 -47.19 25.69
CA THR A 2 -5.28 -45.90 25.06
C THR A 2 -3.78 -45.62 25.11
N THR A 3 -3.15 -45.41 23.99
CA THR A 3 -1.76 -44.92 23.93
C THR A 3 -1.75 -43.53 23.34
N SER A 4 -1.47 -42.56 24.21
CA SER A 4 -1.27 -41.16 23.90
C SER A 4 0.10 -40.95 23.24
N LEU A 5 0.14 -40.33 22.07
CA LEU A 5 1.37 -39.85 21.44
C LEU A 5 1.61 -38.38 21.84
N HIS A 6 2.64 -38.20 22.64
CA HIS A 6 3.20 -36.90 23.00
C HIS A 6 3.84 -36.23 21.76
N ARG A 7 3.43 -35.00 21.43
CA ARG A 7 4.17 -34.10 20.53
C ARG A 7 5.03 -33.15 21.38
N PRO A 8 6.29 -32.89 21.00
CA PRO A 8 7.11 -31.87 21.66
C PRO A 8 6.66 -30.44 21.29
N PRO A 9 6.92 -29.45 22.15
CA PRO A 9 6.48 -28.07 21.94
C PRO A 9 7.34 -27.36 20.89
N ILE A 10 6.66 -26.67 19.97
CA ILE A 10 7.28 -25.74 19.02
C ILE A 10 7.50 -24.41 19.77
N GLU A 11 8.76 -24.01 19.94
CA GLU A 11 9.12 -22.67 20.40
C GLU A 11 8.66 -21.61 19.38
N SER A 12 7.62 -20.87 19.74
CA SER A 12 7.15 -19.71 18.98
C SER A 12 7.86 -18.45 19.45
N SER A 13 8.54 -17.80 18.50
CA SER A 13 9.10 -16.46 18.64
C SER A 13 8.02 -15.45 19.06
N ARG A 14 8.30 -14.76 20.13
CA ARG A 14 7.67 -13.62 20.78
C ARG A 14 6.72 -12.75 19.91
N SER A 15 5.47 -13.14 19.88
CA SER A 15 4.29 -12.28 19.92
C SER A 15 3.28 -13.06 20.76
N GLY A 16 3.26 -12.77 22.07
CA GLY A 16 2.38 -13.49 23.00
C GLY A 16 0.92 -13.27 22.61
N PRO A 17 0.07 -14.30 22.69
CA PRO A 17 -1.35 -14.12 22.55
C PRO A 17 -1.85 -13.24 23.69
N VAL A 18 -2.61 -12.21 23.33
CA VAL A 18 -3.38 -11.42 24.29
C VAL A 18 -4.26 -12.43 25.03
N ARG A 19 -4.06 -12.62 26.34
CA ARG A 19 -4.95 -13.40 27.18
C ARG A 19 -6.33 -12.77 27.15
N TYR A 20 -7.27 -13.43 26.52
CA TYR A 20 -8.67 -13.08 26.61
C TYR A 20 -9.19 -13.57 27.97
N GLU A 21 -9.43 -12.64 28.90
CA GLU A 21 -10.24 -12.92 30.07
C GLU A 21 -11.66 -13.20 29.58
N SER A 22 -12.23 -14.32 30.00
CA SER A 22 -13.62 -14.66 29.75
C SER A 22 -14.52 -13.60 30.37
N PHE A 23 -15.10 -12.76 29.52
CA PHE A 23 -15.99 -11.69 29.96
C PHE A 23 -17.36 -12.30 30.28
N GLU A 24 -17.76 -12.29 31.55
CA GLU A 24 -19.12 -12.60 31.96
C GLU A 24 -20.08 -11.49 31.51
N TRP A 25 -21.08 -11.87 30.75
CA TRP A 25 -22.10 -10.99 30.18
C TRP A 25 -23.02 -10.46 31.27
N GLN A 26 -22.85 -9.23 31.73
CA GLN A 26 -23.78 -8.56 32.65
C GLN A 26 -24.77 -7.72 31.85
N GLU A 27 -26.04 -8.11 31.88
CA GLU A 27 -27.15 -7.25 31.46
C GLU A 27 -27.28 -6.10 32.48
N GLN A 28 -26.88 -4.89 32.11
CA GLN A 28 -27.14 -3.69 32.91
C GLN A 28 -28.31 -2.90 32.32
N PRO A 29 -29.24 -2.43 33.18
CA PRO A 29 -30.37 -1.61 32.73
C PRO A 29 -29.90 -0.24 32.20
N PRO A 30 -30.65 0.40 31.29
CA PRO A 30 -30.28 1.65 30.70
C PRO A 30 -30.17 2.78 31.75
N PRO A 31 -29.13 3.62 31.72
CA PRO A 31 -29.01 4.74 32.64
C PRO A 31 -29.99 5.87 32.30
N SER A 32 -30.67 6.35 33.34
CA SER A 32 -31.58 7.50 33.31
C SER A 32 -30.83 8.81 33.05
N ASN A 33 -31.37 9.59 32.13
CA ASN A 33 -31.31 11.03 31.90
C ASN A 33 -30.17 11.90 32.50
N GLY A 34 -29.54 12.66 31.60
CA GLY A 34 -29.01 13.98 31.94
C GLY A 34 -27.53 14.05 32.25
N VAL A 35 -26.66 13.89 31.27
CA VAL A 35 -25.23 14.26 31.43
C VAL A 35 -24.95 15.57 30.70
N PRO A 36 -24.35 16.58 31.39
CA PRO A 36 -24.11 17.90 30.80
C PRO A 36 -23.15 17.81 29.59
N ARG A 37 -23.51 18.47 28.50
CA ARG A 37 -22.72 18.58 27.24
C ARG A 37 -21.27 19.06 27.44
N ASN A 38 -20.95 19.69 28.55
CA ASN A 38 -19.65 20.30 28.85
C ASN A 38 -18.56 19.31 29.32
N ALA A 39 -18.91 18.05 29.63
CA ALA A 39 -17.94 17.06 30.10
C ALA A 39 -17.10 16.46 28.94
N TRP A 40 -17.56 16.57 27.70
CA TRP A 40 -16.90 16.00 26.49
C TRP A 40 -15.63 16.73 26.07
N GLY A 41 -15.61 18.03 26.25
CA GLY A 41 -14.60 18.91 25.64
C GLY A 41 -13.18 18.77 26.18
N ARG A 42 -12.99 18.15 27.35
CA ARG A 42 -11.66 18.12 27.99
C ARG A 42 -10.89 16.83 27.81
N GLN A 43 -11.56 15.67 27.71
CA GLN A 43 -10.86 14.39 27.58
C GLN A 43 -10.60 13.99 26.11
N SER A 44 -11.54 14.23 25.19
CA SER A 44 -11.36 13.93 23.77
C SER A 44 -10.36 14.89 23.11
N ARG A 45 -10.36 16.19 23.49
CA ARG A 45 -9.37 17.17 22.99
C ARG A 45 -7.92 16.85 23.37
N ARG A 46 -7.66 16.05 24.40
CA ARG A 46 -6.29 15.70 24.83
C ARG A 46 -5.67 14.57 23.99
N ARG A 47 -6.45 13.61 23.47
CA ARG A 47 -5.91 12.41 22.80
C ARG A 47 -5.66 12.59 21.30
N SER A 48 -6.41 13.41 20.58
CA SER A 48 -6.25 13.67 19.14
C SER A 48 -5.24 14.78 18.79
N ARG A 49 -4.28 15.08 19.67
CA ARG A 49 -3.32 16.19 19.46
C ARG A 49 -2.10 15.86 18.59
N TRP A 50 -1.93 14.61 18.15
CA TRP A 50 -0.78 14.21 17.34
C TRP A 50 -0.70 14.92 15.97
N HIS A 51 -1.83 15.38 15.43
CA HIS A 51 -1.86 16.10 14.15
C HIS A 51 -1.03 17.39 14.16
N ARG A 52 -1.13 18.17 15.24
CA ARG A 52 -0.42 19.46 15.32
C ARG A 52 1.10 19.33 15.24
N PRO A 53 1.76 18.50 16.07
CA PRO A 53 3.21 18.31 15.97
C PRO A 53 3.62 17.66 14.64
N TYR A 54 2.82 16.75 14.10
CA TYR A 54 3.10 16.13 12.80
C TYR A 54 2.97 17.15 11.65
N THR A 55 1.90 17.95 11.62
CA THR A 55 1.75 19.03 10.63
C THR A 55 2.88 20.05 10.74
N PHE A 56 3.26 20.43 11.95
CA PHE A 56 4.39 21.35 12.17
C PHE A 56 5.70 20.75 11.65
N ALA A 57 5.96 19.49 11.93
CA ALA A 57 7.13 18.80 11.41
C ALA A 57 7.13 18.73 9.88
N LEU A 58 5.98 18.51 9.25
CA LEU A 58 5.84 18.53 7.78
C LEU A 58 6.11 19.92 7.19
N VAL A 59 5.54 20.98 7.79
CA VAL A 59 5.77 22.36 7.35
C VAL A 59 7.25 22.72 7.44
N LEU A 60 7.91 22.35 8.53
CA LEU A 60 9.35 22.56 8.71
C LEU A 60 10.16 21.76 7.68
N LEU A 61 9.79 20.51 7.45
CA LEU A 61 10.45 19.64 6.48
C LEU A 61 10.30 20.16 5.04
N ASP A 62 9.10 20.62 4.66
CA ASP A 62 8.84 21.22 3.36
C ASP A 62 9.64 22.53 3.18
N LEU A 63 9.69 23.37 4.23
CA LEU A 63 10.51 24.57 4.24
C LEU A 63 11.99 24.27 4.01
N LEU A 64 12.55 23.34 4.78
CA LEU A 64 13.93 22.90 4.65
C LEU A 64 14.22 22.29 3.27
N SER A 65 13.25 21.60 2.69
CA SER A 65 13.34 21.00 1.35
C SER A 65 13.48 22.09 0.27
N VAL A 66 12.68 23.15 0.34
CA VAL A 66 12.75 24.26 -0.62
C VAL A 66 14.03 25.07 -0.43
N LEU A 67 14.43 25.35 0.81
CA LEU A 67 15.71 26.00 1.12
C LEU A 67 16.90 25.18 0.60
N GLY A 68 16.87 23.87 0.82
CA GLY A 68 17.89 22.94 0.29
C GLY A 68 17.93 22.95 -1.24
N ALA A 69 16.78 23.00 -1.89
CA ALA A 69 16.69 23.10 -3.35
C ALA A 69 17.30 24.40 -3.88
N SER A 70 17.02 25.54 -3.23
CA SER A 70 17.60 26.84 -3.55
C SER A 70 19.13 26.82 -3.36
N PHE A 71 19.61 26.18 -2.30
CA PHE A 71 21.04 26.00 -2.05
C PHE A 71 21.71 25.13 -3.12
N ILE A 72 21.11 24.00 -3.51
CA ILE A 72 21.62 23.13 -4.58
C ILE A 72 21.74 23.89 -5.89
N ALA A 73 20.70 24.65 -6.28
CA ALA A 73 20.69 25.41 -7.51
C ALA A 73 21.77 26.51 -7.51
N SER A 74 21.86 27.25 -6.41
CA SER A 74 22.90 28.30 -6.25
C SER A 74 24.32 27.73 -6.32
N SER A 75 24.54 26.56 -5.70
CA SER A 75 25.84 25.89 -5.72
C SER A 75 26.24 25.39 -7.10
N LEU A 76 25.27 24.82 -7.85
CA LEU A 76 25.48 24.37 -9.23
C LEU A 76 25.77 25.54 -10.19
N GLU A 77 25.09 26.66 -10.00
CA GLU A 77 25.29 27.86 -10.84
C GLU A 77 26.67 28.46 -10.60
N LYS A 78 27.11 28.56 -9.34
CA LYS A 78 28.48 29.00 -8.98
C LYS A 78 29.54 28.06 -9.55
N ALA A 79 29.34 26.76 -9.47
CA ALA A 79 30.25 25.78 -10.04
C ALA A 79 30.37 25.91 -11.57
N ARG A 80 29.27 26.18 -12.26
CA ARG A 80 29.26 26.44 -13.72
C ARG A 80 29.96 27.76 -14.10
N ALA A 81 29.87 28.77 -13.22
CA ALA A 81 30.52 30.07 -13.43
C ALA A 81 32.00 30.07 -13.04
N GLY A 82 32.57 28.97 -12.54
CA GLY A 82 33.97 28.89 -12.14
C GLY A 82 34.32 29.71 -10.89
N LEU A 83 33.33 30.15 -10.11
CA LEU A 83 33.52 30.98 -8.93
C LEU A 83 33.74 30.11 -7.68
N ASN A 84 34.99 30.02 -7.23
CA ASN A 84 35.41 29.32 -5.99
C ASN A 84 35.25 30.19 -4.73
N GLN A 85 34.14 30.94 -4.59
CA GLN A 85 33.92 31.71 -3.38
C GLN A 85 33.13 30.92 -2.33
N PRO A 86 33.51 31.02 -1.03
CA PRO A 86 32.76 30.36 0.03
C PRO A 86 31.34 30.91 0.11
N TRP A 87 30.35 29.98 0.23
CA TRP A 87 28.92 30.21 0.26
C TRP A 87 28.40 31.08 1.42
N LEU A 88 29.25 31.50 2.34
CA LEU A 88 28.92 32.21 3.59
C LEU A 88 28.92 33.74 3.48
N PHE A 89 29.36 34.32 2.39
CA PHE A 89 29.33 35.78 2.24
C PHE A 89 28.13 36.22 1.41
N PHE A 90 27.05 36.50 2.13
CA PHE A 90 25.86 37.16 1.60
C PHE A 90 26.11 38.67 1.60
N ASP A 91 26.27 39.25 0.42
CA ASP A 91 26.02 40.69 0.26
C ASP A 91 24.49 40.86 0.37
N GLY A 92 24.00 41.33 1.53
CA GLY A 92 22.59 41.37 1.90
C GLY A 92 21.70 42.31 1.08
N THR A 93 22.18 42.79 -0.06
CA THR A 93 21.49 43.67 -0.97
C THR A 93 20.99 42.98 -2.25
N ASP A 94 21.26 41.67 -2.40
CA ASP A 94 20.95 40.96 -3.62
C ASP A 94 19.48 40.49 -3.61
N LEU A 95 18.65 41.16 -4.42
CA LEU A 95 17.23 40.85 -4.59
C LEU A 95 17.00 39.37 -4.95
N PHE A 96 17.97 38.72 -5.61
CA PHE A 96 17.96 37.32 -5.94
C PHE A 96 17.95 36.43 -4.67
N PHE A 97 18.77 36.75 -3.66
CA PHE A 97 18.79 36.00 -2.39
C PHE A 97 17.48 36.12 -1.63
N PHE A 98 16.89 37.32 -1.61
CA PHE A 98 15.59 37.50 -1.01
C PHE A 98 14.53 36.61 -1.67
N PHE A 99 14.48 36.59 -3.00
CA PHE A 99 13.54 35.73 -3.71
C PHE A 99 13.81 34.25 -3.52
N ALA A 100 15.06 33.80 -3.62
CA ALA A 100 15.42 32.38 -3.56
C ALA A 100 15.27 31.78 -2.15
N TYR A 101 15.59 32.54 -1.10
CA TYR A 101 15.66 32.02 0.26
C TYR A 101 14.54 32.48 1.19
N ILE A 102 13.75 33.46 0.78
CA ILE A 102 12.61 33.97 1.58
C ILE A 102 11.31 33.87 0.79
N ALA A 103 11.19 34.55 -0.33
CA ALA A 103 9.93 34.66 -1.06
C ALA A 103 9.49 33.30 -1.65
N LEU A 104 10.38 32.56 -2.27
CA LEU A 104 10.07 31.27 -2.90
C LEU A 104 9.70 30.19 -1.86
N PRO A 105 10.45 29.97 -0.75
CA PRO A 105 10.05 29.02 0.28
C PRO A 105 8.72 29.37 0.93
N LEU A 106 8.47 30.62 1.26
CA LEU A 106 7.20 31.06 1.84
C LEU A 106 6.05 30.92 0.84
N GLY A 107 6.27 31.32 -0.42
CA GLY A 107 5.30 31.15 -1.51
C GLY A 107 4.95 29.67 -1.72
N TRP A 108 5.96 28.78 -1.65
CA TRP A 108 5.73 27.34 -1.78
C TRP A 108 4.88 26.80 -0.65
N LEU A 109 5.16 27.18 0.61
CA LEU A 109 4.34 26.81 1.76
C LEU A 109 2.90 27.30 1.65
N VAL A 110 2.70 28.55 1.18
CA VAL A 110 1.36 29.10 0.96
C VAL A 110 0.60 28.29 -0.09
N VAL A 111 1.26 27.96 -1.21
CA VAL A 111 0.62 27.17 -2.27
C VAL A 111 0.35 25.72 -1.80
N LEU A 112 1.23 25.10 -1.02
CA LEU A 112 0.96 23.82 -0.39
C LEU A 112 -0.25 23.89 0.55
N TRP A 113 -0.35 24.95 1.33
CA TRP A 113 -1.45 25.15 2.29
C TRP A 113 -2.78 25.38 1.55
N THR A 114 -2.83 26.24 0.55
CA THR A 114 -4.05 26.52 -0.25
C THR A 114 -4.52 25.29 -1.04
N ASN A 115 -3.60 24.41 -1.45
CA ASN A 115 -3.95 23.13 -2.08
C ASN A 115 -4.34 22.05 -1.05
N GLY A 116 -4.43 22.38 0.24
CA GLY A 116 -4.85 21.45 1.29
C GLY A 116 -3.86 20.32 1.57
N SER A 117 -2.55 20.52 1.28
CA SER A 117 -1.52 19.51 1.52
C SER A 117 -1.28 19.23 3.02
N TYR A 118 -1.83 20.06 3.90
CA TYR A 118 -1.77 19.92 5.36
C TYR A 118 -3.13 19.58 5.98
N ASP A 119 -4.14 19.22 5.18
CA ASP A 119 -5.46 18.85 5.68
C ASP A 119 -5.38 17.50 6.42
N ARG A 120 -5.86 17.49 7.67
CA ARG A 120 -5.86 16.35 8.58
C ARG A 120 -6.45 15.07 7.97
N ARG A 121 -7.42 15.20 7.07
CA ARG A 121 -8.12 14.09 6.43
C ARG A 121 -7.22 13.22 5.54
N TYR A 122 -6.14 13.80 5.02
CA TYR A 122 -5.26 13.13 4.03
C TYR A 122 -3.87 12.81 4.58
N LEU A 123 -3.52 13.33 5.77
CA LEU A 123 -2.19 13.15 6.36
C LEU A 123 -1.92 11.69 6.74
N GLY A 124 -0.88 11.13 6.15
CA GLY A 124 -0.42 9.76 6.44
C GLY A 124 -1.31 8.66 5.88
N LEU A 125 -2.26 8.97 4.98
CA LEU A 125 -3.19 8.02 4.37
C LEU A 125 -3.24 8.17 2.84
N GLY A 126 -3.25 7.04 2.13
CA GLY A 126 -3.49 7.01 0.67
C GLY A 126 -2.45 7.74 -0.17
N SER A 127 -2.80 8.06 -1.41
CA SER A 127 -1.97 8.80 -2.39
C SER A 127 -2.34 10.27 -2.51
N GLU A 128 -3.44 10.71 -1.89
CA GLU A 128 -3.98 12.07 -2.03
C GLU A 128 -3.02 13.15 -1.51
N GLU A 129 -2.30 12.87 -0.43
CA GLU A 129 -1.26 13.75 0.09
C GLU A 129 -0.22 14.08 -0.99
N PHE A 130 0.28 13.07 -1.70
CA PHE A 130 1.29 13.22 -2.76
C PHE A 130 0.73 13.92 -4.00
N LYS A 131 -0.51 13.61 -4.40
CA LYS A 131 -1.18 14.28 -5.53
C LYS A 131 -1.34 15.78 -5.28
N ARG A 132 -1.68 16.17 -4.05
CA ARG A 132 -1.79 17.58 -3.64
C ARG A 132 -0.45 18.29 -3.67
N VAL A 133 0.62 17.64 -3.19
CA VAL A 133 1.99 18.17 -3.28
C VAL A 133 2.40 18.39 -4.74
N ILE A 134 2.17 17.42 -5.61
CA ILE A 134 2.50 17.53 -7.04
C ILE A 134 1.70 18.68 -7.67
N ARG A 135 0.39 18.76 -7.42
CA ARG A 135 -0.46 19.84 -7.94
C ARG A 135 0.02 21.21 -7.46
N ALA A 136 0.31 21.36 -6.17
CA ALA A 136 0.85 22.59 -5.61
C ALA A 136 2.20 22.95 -6.25
N SER A 137 3.07 21.97 -6.46
CA SER A 137 4.37 22.18 -7.10
C SER A 137 4.24 22.64 -8.57
N VAL A 138 3.33 22.06 -9.33
CA VAL A 138 3.04 22.52 -10.70
C VAL A 138 2.51 23.95 -10.68
N THR A 139 1.62 24.27 -9.74
CA THR A 139 1.05 25.63 -9.60
C THR A 139 2.12 26.67 -9.31
N ILE A 140 3.04 26.41 -8.36
CA ILE A 140 4.08 27.38 -8.01
C ILE A 140 5.11 27.54 -9.15
N VAL A 141 5.49 26.45 -9.82
CA VAL A 141 6.39 26.50 -10.97
C VAL A 141 5.78 27.34 -12.11
N ALA A 142 4.51 27.13 -12.41
CA ALA A 142 3.80 27.91 -13.41
C ALA A 142 3.72 29.40 -13.00
N ALA A 143 3.41 29.69 -11.73
CA ALA A 143 3.34 31.06 -11.21
C ALA A 143 4.69 31.78 -11.28
N VAL A 144 5.77 31.12 -10.86
CA VAL A 144 7.13 31.66 -10.92
C VAL A 144 7.56 31.91 -12.38
N SER A 145 7.28 30.97 -13.28
CA SER A 145 7.59 31.12 -14.70
C SER A 145 6.83 32.29 -15.35
N LEU A 146 5.53 32.42 -15.03
CA LEU A 146 4.70 33.53 -15.52
C LEU A 146 5.18 34.87 -14.97
N LEU A 147 5.50 34.95 -13.68
CA LEU A 147 6.01 36.14 -13.03
C LEU A 147 7.36 36.58 -13.66
N ALA A 148 8.28 35.64 -13.85
CA ALA A 148 9.56 35.88 -14.49
C ALA A 148 9.40 36.43 -15.92
N PHE A 149 8.44 35.87 -16.67
CA PHE A 149 8.11 36.36 -18.00
C PHE A 149 7.51 37.78 -17.96
N ALA A 150 6.56 38.03 -17.06
CA ALA A 150 5.87 39.34 -16.93
C ALA A 150 6.82 40.46 -16.47
N THR A 151 7.75 40.14 -15.56
CA THR A 151 8.72 41.12 -15.03
C THR A 151 9.98 41.25 -15.89
N LYS A 152 10.09 40.47 -16.97
CA LYS A 152 11.29 40.43 -17.85
C LYS A 152 12.59 40.22 -17.08
N THR A 153 12.53 39.43 -15.98
CA THR A 153 13.71 39.12 -15.17
C THR A 153 14.56 38.07 -15.89
N ASP A 154 15.88 38.28 -15.93
CA ASP A 154 16.87 37.33 -16.52
C ASP A 154 17.10 36.12 -15.61
N LEU A 155 16.01 35.44 -15.22
CA LEU A 155 16.13 34.19 -14.51
C LEU A 155 16.57 33.08 -15.46
N SER A 156 17.73 32.49 -15.18
CA SER A 156 18.20 31.33 -15.94
C SER A 156 17.17 30.20 -15.91
N ARG A 157 16.74 29.75 -17.09
CA ARG A 157 15.82 28.60 -17.23
C ARG A 157 16.36 27.37 -16.53
N GLY A 158 17.70 27.20 -16.56
CA GLY A 158 18.37 26.11 -15.86
C GLY A 158 18.23 26.19 -14.35
N THR A 159 18.33 27.39 -13.76
CA THR A 159 18.18 27.61 -12.32
C THR A 159 16.76 27.33 -11.87
N VAL A 160 15.76 27.87 -12.58
CA VAL A 160 14.34 27.63 -12.28
C VAL A 160 14.03 26.12 -12.36
N ALA A 161 14.48 25.43 -13.39
CA ALA A 161 14.30 24.00 -13.54
C ALA A 161 14.98 23.21 -12.42
N THR A 162 16.22 23.57 -12.06
CA THR A 162 16.97 22.88 -10.99
C THR A 162 16.32 23.08 -9.63
N VAL A 163 15.93 24.31 -9.26
CA VAL A 163 15.22 24.58 -8.00
C VAL A 163 13.91 23.80 -7.95
N SER A 164 13.12 23.89 -9.02
CA SER A 164 11.80 23.26 -9.06
C SER A 164 11.89 21.74 -8.94
N LEU A 165 12.76 21.11 -9.72
CA LEU A 165 12.92 19.66 -9.72
C LEU A 165 13.46 19.15 -8.38
N SER A 166 14.51 19.79 -7.84
CA SER A 166 15.08 19.41 -6.56
C SER A 166 14.12 19.67 -5.40
N ALA A 167 13.35 20.77 -5.41
CA ALA A 167 12.33 21.02 -4.38
C ALA A 167 11.26 19.94 -4.37
N VAL A 168 10.71 19.59 -5.53
CA VAL A 168 9.70 18.52 -5.65
C VAL A 168 10.25 17.20 -5.14
N ILE A 169 11.46 16.82 -5.55
CA ILE A 169 12.08 15.57 -5.12
C ILE A 169 12.31 15.57 -3.60
N LEU A 170 12.86 16.64 -3.03
CA LEU A 170 13.14 16.72 -1.60
C LEU A 170 11.85 16.74 -0.77
N ILE A 171 10.81 17.47 -1.18
CA ILE A 171 9.50 17.47 -0.51
C ILE A 171 8.90 16.06 -0.54
N LEU A 172 8.87 15.39 -1.69
CA LEU A 172 8.32 14.05 -1.80
C LEU A 172 9.09 13.04 -0.94
N LEU A 173 10.42 13.08 -0.97
CA LEU A 173 11.27 12.23 -0.10
C LEU A 173 11.02 12.51 1.37
N GLY A 174 10.95 13.78 1.76
CA GLY A 174 10.64 14.20 3.12
C GLY A 174 9.29 13.68 3.59
N ARG A 175 8.26 13.79 2.74
CA ARG A 175 6.91 13.26 3.03
C ARG A 175 6.90 11.73 3.17
N VAL A 176 7.63 11.01 2.32
CA VAL A 176 7.80 9.55 2.44
C VAL A 176 8.46 9.19 3.77
N LEU A 177 9.55 9.87 4.14
CA LEU A 177 10.24 9.64 5.41
C LEU A 177 9.35 9.94 6.63
N ALA A 178 8.69 11.11 6.65
CA ALA A 178 7.76 11.48 7.71
C ALA A 178 6.63 10.45 7.88
N ARG A 179 6.09 9.96 6.76
CA ARG A 179 5.08 8.91 6.74
C ARG A 179 5.61 7.57 7.28
N GLN A 180 6.84 7.18 6.92
CA GLN A 180 7.45 5.96 7.47
C GLN A 180 7.63 6.07 8.98
N VAL A 181 8.10 7.22 9.49
CA VAL A 181 8.24 7.48 10.93
C VAL A 181 6.88 7.39 11.62
N LEU A 182 5.83 8.01 11.04
CA LEU A 182 4.46 7.93 11.58
C LEU A 182 3.96 6.48 11.61
N HIS A 183 4.16 5.71 10.54
CA HIS A 183 3.75 4.31 10.50
C HIS A 183 4.51 3.44 11.51
N LEU A 184 5.80 3.73 11.70
CA LEU A 184 6.61 3.05 12.71
C LEU A 184 6.11 3.37 14.13
N ALA A 185 5.82 4.63 14.42
CA ALA A 185 5.25 5.06 15.69
C ALA A 185 3.89 4.41 15.96
N ARG A 186 3.00 4.35 14.95
CA ARG A 186 1.70 3.65 15.05
C ARG A 186 1.86 2.18 15.39
N ARG A 187 2.85 1.48 14.78
CA ARG A 187 3.10 0.05 15.01
C ARG A 187 3.67 -0.26 16.39
N HIS A 188 4.59 0.57 16.90
CA HIS A 188 5.33 0.28 18.13
C HIS A 188 4.69 0.86 19.38
N THR A 189 4.11 2.05 19.29
CA THR A 189 3.61 2.79 20.46
C THR A 189 2.11 3.08 20.43
N GLY A 190 1.44 2.77 19.30
CA GLY A 190 0.04 3.16 19.09
C GLY A 190 -0.18 4.68 19.01
N HIS A 191 0.91 5.49 19.06
CA HIS A 191 0.79 6.94 18.95
C HIS A 191 0.35 7.35 17.54
N GLY A 192 -0.63 8.24 17.47
CA GLY A 192 -1.18 8.67 16.17
C GLY A 192 -2.23 7.73 15.59
N ALA A 193 -2.71 6.75 16.36
CA ALA A 193 -3.83 5.93 15.99
C ALA A 193 -5.13 6.42 16.64
N HIS A 194 -6.24 6.24 15.95
CA HIS A 194 -7.60 6.54 16.40
C HIS A 194 -8.25 5.27 16.96
N ARG A 195 -8.85 5.38 18.14
CA ARG A 195 -9.59 4.28 18.77
C ARG A 195 -11.01 4.28 18.23
N MET A 196 -11.43 3.17 17.65
CA MET A 196 -12.67 3.08 16.89
C MET A 196 -13.66 2.11 17.54
N VAL A 197 -14.92 2.53 17.66
CA VAL A 197 -16.06 1.65 17.96
C VAL A 197 -16.74 1.29 16.63
N LEU A 198 -16.93 -0.01 16.40
CA LEU A 198 -17.66 -0.53 15.25
C LEU A 198 -19.14 -0.66 15.61
N VAL A 199 -20.04 -0.12 14.80
CA VAL A 199 -21.50 -0.16 15.01
C VAL A 199 -22.15 -0.86 13.83
N GLY A 200 -22.85 -1.97 14.07
CA GLY A 200 -23.50 -2.74 13.01
C GLY A 200 -23.88 -4.15 13.47
N THR A 201 -24.19 -5.03 12.52
CA THR A 201 -24.34 -6.47 12.80
C THR A 201 -22.98 -7.13 13.04
N LEU A 202 -22.97 -8.27 13.74
CA LEU A 202 -21.70 -8.94 14.07
C LEU A 202 -20.85 -9.31 12.84
N PRO A 203 -21.42 -9.91 11.76
CA PRO A 203 -20.65 -10.22 10.56
C PRO A 203 -20.02 -8.99 9.92
N GLU A 204 -20.78 -7.90 9.78
CA GLU A 204 -20.30 -6.63 9.18
C GLU A 204 -19.20 -5.99 10.00
N ALA A 205 -19.36 -5.96 11.32
CA ALA A 205 -18.35 -5.41 12.22
C ALA A 205 -17.06 -6.23 12.21
N LEU A 206 -17.14 -7.58 12.14
CA LEU A 206 -15.96 -8.45 12.03
C LEU A 206 -15.24 -8.30 10.69
N GLU A 207 -15.96 -8.07 9.61
CA GLU A 207 -15.39 -7.79 8.30
C GLU A 207 -14.56 -6.50 8.34
N VAL A 208 -15.14 -5.40 8.85
CA VAL A 208 -14.44 -4.13 9.02
C VAL A 208 -13.28 -4.26 10.00
N TYR A 209 -13.47 -5.00 11.10
CA TYR A 209 -12.39 -5.31 12.05
C TYR A 209 -11.21 -5.97 11.34
N THR A 210 -11.48 -7.00 10.55
CA THR A 210 -10.45 -7.75 9.82
C THR A 210 -9.75 -6.87 8.78
N ALA A 211 -10.48 -6.05 8.04
CA ALA A 211 -9.92 -5.13 7.05
C ALA A 211 -9.00 -4.08 7.69
N VAL A 212 -9.42 -3.50 8.83
CA VAL A 212 -8.67 -2.47 9.54
C VAL A 212 -7.41 -3.06 10.19
N THR A 213 -7.51 -4.22 10.83
CA THR A 213 -6.37 -4.87 11.51
C THR A 213 -5.31 -5.39 10.54
N ARG A 214 -5.69 -5.75 9.32
CA ARG A 214 -4.74 -6.07 8.22
C ARG A 214 -3.93 -4.84 7.76
N SER A 215 -4.39 -3.63 8.06
CA SER A 215 -3.75 -2.38 7.65
C SER A 215 -3.42 -1.45 8.84
N PRO A 216 -2.46 -1.81 9.73
CA PRO A 216 -2.12 -0.99 10.91
C PRO A 216 -1.64 0.43 10.55
N ALA A 217 -1.13 0.58 9.32
CA ALA A 217 -0.70 1.87 8.78
C ALA A 217 -1.85 2.89 8.65
N ALA A 218 -3.11 2.42 8.54
CA ALA A 218 -4.29 3.29 8.53
C ALA A 218 -4.48 4.05 9.85
N GLY A 219 -3.85 3.57 10.94
CA GLY A 219 -3.92 4.24 12.24
C GLY A 219 -5.31 4.21 12.86
N LEU A 220 -6.10 3.18 12.57
CA LEU A 220 -7.38 2.90 13.21
C LEU A 220 -7.21 1.65 14.07
N ILE A 221 -7.71 1.69 15.30
CA ILE A 221 -7.66 0.56 16.24
C ILE A 221 -9.08 0.28 16.72
N PRO A 222 -9.73 -0.79 16.25
CA PRO A 222 -11.02 -1.21 16.79
C PRO A 222 -10.86 -1.61 18.25
N VAL A 223 -11.67 -1.03 19.14
CA VAL A 223 -11.60 -1.26 20.59
C VAL A 223 -12.86 -1.88 21.16
N ALA A 224 -13.98 -1.79 20.44
CA ALA A 224 -15.25 -2.39 20.81
C ALA A 224 -16.16 -2.54 19.60
N ILE A 225 -17.11 -3.45 19.67
CA ILE A 225 -18.22 -3.64 18.73
C ILE A 225 -19.53 -3.32 19.45
N HIS A 226 -20.36 -2.49 18.84
CA HIS A 226 -21.73 -2.23 19.28
C HIS A 226 -22.70 -2.87 18.30
N LEU A 227 -23.46 -3.87 18.77
CA LEU A 227 -24.43 -4.58 17.93
C LEU A 227 -25.75 -3.82 17.84
N THR A 228 -26.27 -3.72 16.63
CA THR A 228 -27.59 -3.15 16.33
C THR A 228 -28.72 -4.17 16.43
N ASP A 229 -28.40 -5.48 16.24
CA ASP A 229 -29.34 -6.61 16.23
C ASP A 229 -29.40 -7.38 17.56
N GLY A 230 -28.77 -6.85 18.60
CA GLY A 230 -28.82 -7.41 19.96
C GLY A 230 -27.81 -8.54 20.22
N PHE A 231 -27.73 -8.97 21.49
CA PHE A 231 -26.75 -9.98 21.94
C PHE A 231 -26.98 -11.39 21.39
N ALA A 232 -28.17 -11.71 20.91
CA ALA A 232 -28.49 -13.06 20.45
C ALA A 232 -27.58 -13.52 19.31
N ALA A 233 -27.18 -12.59 18.45
CA ALA A 233 -26.29 -12.83 17.31
C ALA A 233 -24.83 -13.14 17.70
N ALA A 234 -24.40 -12.78 18.91
CA ALA A 234 -23.01 -12.98 19.37
C ALA A 234 -22.83 -14.23 20.27
N ARG A 235 -23.94 -14.95 20.59
CA ARG A 235 -23.87 -16.12 21.48
C ARG A 235 -22.99 -17.21 20.90
N GLY A 236 -21.92 -17.59 21.65
CA GLY A 236 -21.02 -18.68 21.26
C GLY A 236 -19.98 -18.34 20.21
N ILE A 237 -19.87 -17.06 19.82
CA ILE A 237 -18.84 -16.59 18.88
C ILE A 237 -17.74 -15.88 19.67
N GLU A 238 -16.51 -16.38 19.56
CA GLU A 238 -15.35 -15.66 20.09
C GLU A 238 -15.08 -14.42 19.26
N THR A 239 -15.06 -13.26 19.94
CA THR A 239 -14.81 -11.98 19.29
C THR A 239 -13.48 -11.38 19.73
N PRO A 240 -12.72 -10.76 18.81
CA PRO A 240 -11.38 -10.24 19.10
C PRO A 240 -11.39 -8.98 19.98
N VAL A 241 -12.56 -8.34 20.16
CA VAL A 241 -12.77 -7.15 21.00
C VAL A 241 -14.09 -7.28 21.74
N PRO A 242 -14.28 -6.58 22.88
CA PRO A 242 -15.55 -6.59 23.61
C PRO A 242 -16.73 -6.19 22.75
N VAL A 243 -17.84 -6.92 22.92
CA VAL A 243 -19.09 -6.69 22.20
C VAL A 243 -20.15 -6.16 23.18
N TYR A 244 -20.89 -5.15 22.73
CA TYR A 244 -21.92 -4.47 23.50
C TYR A 244 -23.22 -4.41 22.68
N ALA A 245 -24.38 -4.48 23.33
CA ALA A 245 -25.67 -4.28 22.71
C ALA A 245 -26.64 -3.61 23.69
N GLY A 246 -27.67 -2.97 23.17
CA GLY A 246 -28.70 -2.31 23.98
C GLY A 246 -28.25 -1.10 24.79
N ARG A 247 -27.03 -0.62 24.59
CA ARG A 247 -26.46 0.58 25.21
C ARG A 247 -26.51 1.78 24.25
N ASP A 248 -26.52 2.98 24.80
CA ASP A 248 -26.30 4.18 24.00
C ASP A 248 -24.83 4.19 23.47
N VAL A 249 -24.68 4.31 22.16
CA VAL A 249 -23.38 4.30 21.47
C VAL A 249 -22.45 5.39 22.02
N LEU A 250 -23.00 6.55 22.41
CA LEU A 250 -22.23 7.66 22.91
C LEU A 250 -21.67 7.39 24.31
N SER A 251 -22.42 6.69 25.14
CA SER A 251 -21.93 6.28 26.48
C SER A 251 -20.81 5.26 26.35
N LEU A 252 -20.93 4.31 25.44
CA LEU A 252 -19.90 3.33 25.13
C LEU A 252 -18.62 4.00 24.63
N VAL A 253 -18.70 4.92 23.68
CA VAL A 253 -17.54 5.65 23.14
C VAL A 253 -16.76 6.36 24.24
N ARG A 254 -17.46 6.92 25.25
CA ARG A 254 -16.80 7.54 26.41
C ARG A 254 -16.11 6.52 27.30
N GLU A 255 -16.80 5.42 27.61
CA GLU A 255 -16.30 4.36 28.49
C GLU A 255 -15.02 3.74 27.93
N VAL A 256 -15.04 3.35 26.65
CA VAL A 256 -13.87 2.77 26.00
C VAL A 256 -12.83 3.81 25.56
N GLY A 257 -13.14 5.11 25.67
CA GLY A 257 -12.25 6.20 25.28
C GLY A 257 -11.93 6.20 23.80
N ALA A 258 -12.92 5.92 22.97
CA ALA A 258 -12.81 6.00 21.51
C ALA A 258 -12.97 7.44 21.02
N ASP A 259 -12.34 7.74 19.89
CA ASP A 259 -12.42 9.04 19.20
C ASP A 259 -13.03 8.93 17.80
N THR A 260 -13.40 7.71 17.40
CA THR A 260 -14.00 7.42 16.09
C THR A 260 -15.13 6.40 16.25
N ILE A 261 -16.24 6.60 15.55
CA ILE A 261 -17.30 5.62 15.36
C ILE A 261 -17.32 5.22 13.90
N ALA A 262 -17.29 3.92 13.64
CA ALA A 262 -17.52 3.39 12.29
C ALA A 262 -18.88 2.67 12.24
N VAL A 263 -19.80 3.18 11.45
CA VAL A 263 -21.09 2.54 11.17
C VAL A 263 -20.92 1.59 9.99
N CYS A 264 -21.14 0.30 10.23
CA CYS A 264 -20.87 -0.79 9.30
C CYS A 264 -22.17 -1.20 8.57
N GLY A 265 -22.03 -1.51 7.29
CA GLY A 265 -23.02 -2.21 6.49
C GLY A 265 -24.45 -1.67 6.55
N SER A 266 -25.38 -2.54 6.93
CA SER A 266 -26.82 -2.26 6.98
C SER A 266 -27.22 -1.20 8.00
N ALA A 267 -26.47 -1.06 9.11
CA ALA A 267 -26.68 0.01 10.08
C ALA A 267 -26.49 1.42 9.48
N SER A 268 -25.75 1.51 8.36
CA SER A 268 -25.62 2.75 7.58
C SER A 268 -26.80 3.04 6.67
N ALA A 269 -27.68 2.06 6.45
CA ALA A 269 -28.76 2.13 5.46
C ALA A 269 -30.00 2.90 5.98
N GLU A 270 -30.12 3.14 7.29
CA GLU A 270 -31.19 3.96 7.85
C GLU A 270 -30.79 5.45 7.91
N PRO A 271 -31.18 6.26 6.90
CA PRO A 271 -30.70 7.65 6.76
C PRO A 271 -31.06 8.54 7.98
N GLY A 272 -32.13 8.20 8.68
CA GLY A 272 -32.60 8.92 9.87
C GLY A 272 -31.72 8.71 11.09
N GLU A 273 -31.26 7.48 11.31
CA GLU A 273 -30.40 7.14 12.46
C GLU A 273 -28.98 7.67 12.31
N LEU A 274 -28.39 7.51 11.14
CA LEU A 274 -27.06 8.06 10.85
C LEU A 274 -27.03 9.58 11.05
N ARG A 275 -28.07 10.29 10.59
CA ARG A 275 -28.19 11.73 10.77
C ARG A 275 -28.36 12.11 12.24
N ARG A 276 -29.16 11.38 13.00
CA ARG A 276 -29.31 11.61 14.45
C ARG A 276 -28.01 11.39 15.18
N LEU A 277 -27.26 10.33 14.85
CA LEU A 277 -25.96 10.04 15.42
C LEU A 277 -24.96 11.16 15.07
N ALA A 278 -24.95 11.64 13.83
CA ALA A 278 -24.10 12.77 13.42
C ALA A 278 -24.41 14.03 14.24
N TRP A 279 -25.67 14.38 14.44
CA TRP A 279 -26.07 15.53 15.27
C TRP A 279 -25.68 15.35 16.73
N GLN A 280 -25.82 14.13 17.27
CA GLN A 280 -25.41 13.84 18.65
C GLN A 280 -23.90 13.94 18.85
N LEU A 281 -23.12 13.68 17.80
CA LEU A 281 -21.65 13.78 17.83
C LEU A 281 -21.14 15.21 17.64
N GLU A 282 -22.02 16.13 17.23
CA GLU A 282 -21.65 17.52 16.98
C GLU A 282 -21.05 18.18 18.24
N GLY A 283 -19.86 18.75 18.13
CA GLY A 283 -19.14 19.34 19.25
C GLY A 283 -18.46 18.35 20.22
N THR A 284 -18.60 17.04 20.04
CA THR A 284 -17.95 16.02 20.90
C THR A 284 -16.49 15.77 20.55
N GLY A 285 -16.10 16.03 19.29
CA GLY A 285 -14.76 15.75 18.77
C GLY A 285 -14.53 14.26 18.44
N VAL A 286 -15.61 13.48 18.34
CA VAL A 286 -15.62 12.09 17.86
C VAL A 286 -15.92 12.11 16.37
N ASP A 287 -15.09 11.47 15.58
CA ASP A 287 -15.24 11.38 14.13
C ASP A 287 -16.24 10.24 13.77
N LEU A 288 -17.17 10.53 12.85
CA LEU A 288 -18.10 9.54 12.30
C LEU A 288 -17.59 9.06 10.94
N VAL A 289 -17.38 7.77 10.81
CA VAL A 289 -17.00 7.09 9.58
C VAL A 289 -18.11 6.12 9.18
N VAL A 290 -18.44 6.08 7.93
CA VAL A 290 -19.37 5.08 7.38
C VAL A 290 -18.54 4.07 6.59
N ALA A 291 -18.66 2.80 6.94
CA ALA A 291 -18.02 1.69 6.24
C ALA A 291 -19.08 0.95 5.40
N PRO A 292 -19.33 1.35 4.15
CA PRO A 292 -20.24 0.64 3.27
C PRO A 292 -19.69 -0.75 2.97
N GLN A 293 -20.55 -1.72 2.68
CA GLN A 293 -20.15 -3.08 2.27
C GLN A 293 -19.56 -3.06 0.84
N LEU A 294 -18.48 -2.33 0.66
CA LEU A 294 -17.71 -2.27 -0.59
C LEU A 294 -16.32 -2.85 -0.34
N THR A 295 -16.28 -4.18 -0.20
CA THR A 295 -15.01 -4.90 -0.04
C THR A 295 -14.24 -4.96 -1.35
N ASP A 296 -12.90 -4.95 -1.23
CA ASP A 296 -11.96 -5.09 -2.35
C ASP A 296 -12.00 -4.00 -3.44
N ILE A 297 -12.68 -2.86 -3.18
CA ILE A 297 -12.66 -1.68 -4.05
C ILE A 297 -11.71 -0.63 -3.47
N ALA A 298 -10.69 -0.22 -4.26
CA ALA A 298 -9.77 0.82 -3.81
C ALA A 298 -10.46 2.18 -3.68
N GLY A 299 -10.16 2.90 -2.59
CA GLY A 299 -10.71 4.22 -2.31
C GLY A 299 -10.64 5.23 -3.48
N PRO A 300 -9.58 5.27 -4.31
CA PRO A 300 -9.53 6.17 -5.47
C PRO A 300 -10.61 5.95 -6.52
N ARG A 301 -11.27 4.78 -6.54
CA ARG A 301 -12.37 4.46 -7.46
C ARG A 301 -13.76 4.79 -6.90
N VAL A 302 -13.84 5.13 -5.64
CA VAL A 302 -15.12 5.46 -4.97
C VAL A 302 -15.21 6.97 -4.84
N HIS A 303 -16.16 7.56 -5.54
CA HIS A 303 -16.44 8.99 -5.48
C HIS A 303 -17.80 9.25 -4.88
N ILE A 304 -17.88 10.18 -3.94
CA ILE A 304 -19.17 10.62 -3.38
C ILE A 304 -19.73 11.71 -4.29
N ARG A 305 -20.87 11.44 -4.91
CA ARG A 305 -21.63 12.42 -5.69
C ARG A 305 -22.92 12.76 -4.94
N PRO A 306 -23.01 13.95 -4.30
CA PRO A 306 -24.23 14.36 -3.65
C PRO A 306 -25.28 14.73 -4.69
N ILE A 307 -26.46 14.08 -4.62
CA ILE A 307 -27.65 14.42 -5.41
C ILE A 307 -28.77 14.68 -4.43
N GLU A 308 -29.30 15.90 -4.41
CA GLU A 308 -30.41 16.32 -3.53
C GLU A 308 -30.23 15.93 -2.05
N GLY A 309 -28.99 15.99 -1.55
CA GLY A 309 -28.66 15.63 -0.16
C GLY A 309 -28.39 14.14 0.09
N LEU A 310 -28.52 13.29 -0.95
CA LEU A 310 -28.13 11.87 -0.88
C LEU A 310 -26.67 11.70 -1.31
N PRO A 311 -25.77 11.17 -0.47
CA PRO A 311 -24.41 10.86 -0.84
C PRO A 311 -24.39 9.55 -1.66
N LEU A 312 -24.47 9.65 -2.99
CA LEU A 312 -24.34 8.48 -3.86
C LEU A 312 -22.88 8.10 -3.99
N LEU A 313 -22.57 6.83 -3.72
CA LEU A 313 -21.26 6.26 -3.97
C LEU A 313 -21.17 5.83 -5.44
N HIS A 314 -20.40 6.57 -6.22
CA HIS A 314 -20.10 6.21 -7.60
C HIS A 314 -18.82 5.38 -7.63
N VAL A 315 -18.94 4.14 -8.07
CA VAL A 315 -17.81 3.22 -8.24
C VAL A 315 -17.38 3.24 -9.70
N GLU A 316 -16.18 3.73 -9.96
CA GLU A 316 -15.62 3.73 -11.31
C GLU A 316 -15.25 2.33 -11.79
N GLU A 317 -15.45 2.05 -13.06
CA GLU A 317 -14.99 0.80 -13.68
C GLU A 317 -13.45 0.74 -13.70
N PRO A 318 -12.87 -0.49 -13.63
CA PRO A 318 -11.41 -0.65 -13.79
C PRO A 318 -10.95 -0.13 -15.15
N THR A 319 -9.98 0.78 -15.15
CA THR A 319 -9.43 1.33 -16.40
C THR A 319 -8.34 0.43 -16.97
N LEU A 320 -8.73 -0.63 -17.69
CA LEU A 320 -7.81 -1.56 -18.37
C LEU A 320 -7.48 -1.14 -19.82
N SER A 321 -7.82 0.10 -20.18
CA SER A 321 -7.61 0.69 -21.51
C SER A 321 -7.26 2.18 -21.40
N GLY A 322 -7.00 2.82 -22.53
CA GLY A 322 -6.71 4.26 -22.58
C GLY A 322 -5.24 4.65 -22.40
N PRO A 323 -4.95 5.97 -22.26
CA PRO A 323 -3.57 6.48 -22.26
C PRO A 323 -2.69 5.92 -21.16
N GLY A 324 -3.23 5.71 -19.95
CA GLY A 324 -2.49 5.13 -18.82
C GLY A 324 -1.99 3.72 -19.10
N TRP A 325 -2.84 2.90 -19.74
CA TRP A 325 -2.48 1.54 -20.15
C TRP A 325 -1.43 1.52 -21.28
N LEU A 326 -1.51 2.46 -22.21
CA LEU A 326 -0.49 2.65 -23.24
C LEU A 326 0.86 3.01 -22.63
N ILE A 327 0.88 3.96 -21.70
CA ILE A 327 2.09 4.38 -20.97
C ILE A 327 2.68 3.18 -20.22
N LYS A 328 1.85 2.40 -19.50
CA LYS A 328 2.31 1.16 -18.84
C LYS A 328 3.01 0.22 -19.81
N ASN A 329 2.37 -0.08 -20.94
CA ASN A 329 2.92 -1.00 -21.92
C ASN A 329 4.26 -0.51 -22.50
N LEU A 330 4.39 0.79 -22.72
CA LEU A 330 5.64 1.40 -23.20
C LEU A 330 6.73 1.34 -22.13
N MET A 331 6.40 1.69 -20.90
CA MET A 331 7.33 1.63 -19.76
C MET A 331 7.81 0.21 -19.47
N ASP A 332 6.90 -0.77 -19.47
CA ASP A 332 7.25 -2.18 -19.28
C ASP A 332 8.27 -2.65 -20.30
N ARG A 333 8.02 -2.37 -21.60
CA ARG A 333 8.93 -2.78 -22.69
C ARG A 333 10.25 -2.03 -22.65
N ALA A 334 10.23 -0.73 -22.41
CA ALA A 334 11.43 0.08 -22.28
C ALA A 334 12.31 -0.39 -21.11
N ALA A 335 11.69 -0.63 -19.94
CA ALA A 335 12.39 -1.12 -18.77
C ALA A 335 12.92 -2.56 -18.98
N ALA A 336 12.14 -3.44 -19.65
CA ALA A 336 12.60 -4.78 -19.98
C ALA A 336 13.77 -4.78 -20.98
N GLY A 337 13.69 -3.96 -22.03
CA GLY A 337 14.77 -3.82 -23.01
C GLY A 337 16.06 -3.27 -22.40
N PHE A 338 15.95 -2.18 -21.64
CA PHE A 338 17.09 -1.60 -20.91
C PHE A 338 17.64 -2.58 -19.88
N GLY A 339 16.76 -3.24 -19.11
CA GLY A 339 17.15 -4.25 -18.13
C GLY A 339 17.91 -5.42 -18.79
N LEU A 340 17.40 -5.98 -19.87
CA LEU A 340 18.08 -7.07 -20.62
C LEU A 340 19.46 -6.64 -21.11
N LEU A 341 19.59 -5.43 -21.64
CA LEU A 341 20.89 -4.90 -22.09
C LEU A 341 21.87 -4.81 -20.91
N LEU A 342 21.43 -4.24 -19.79
CA LEU A 342 22.28 -4.03 -18.62
C LEU A 342 22.71 -5.34 -17.96
N ILE A 343 21.80 -6.32 -17.84
CA ILE A 343 22.08 -7.60 -17.16
C ILE A 343 22.61 -8.69 -18.13
N SER A 344 22.73 -8.40 -19.44
CA SER A 344 23.19 -9.38 -20.43
C SER A 344 24.51 -10.08 -20.07
N PRO A 345 25.55 -9.42 -19.49
CA PRO A 345 26.75 -10.12 -19.08
C PRO A 345 26.48 -11.14 -17.96
N ILE A 346 25.59 -10.79 -17.02
CA ILE A 346 25.20 -11.68 -15.91
C ILE A 346 24.42 -12.89 -16.47
N LEU A 347 23.49 -12.66 -17.42
CA LEU A 347 22.77 -13.74 -18.07
C LEU A 347 23.71 -14.70 -18.82
N ALA A 348 24.76 -14.18 -19.47
CA ALA A 348 25.78 -15.01 -20.13
C ALA A 348 26.55 -15.86 -19.12
N VAL A 349 26.97 -15.29 -17.98
CA VAL A 349 27.66 -16.04 -16.92
C VAL A 349 26.75 -17.14 -16.33
N ILE A 350 25.48 -16.83 -16.09
CA ILE A 350 24.50 -17.82 -15.62
C ILE A 350 24.33 -18.95 -16.65
N ALA A 351 24.21 -18.61 -17.93
CA ALA A 351 24.07 -19.57 -19.02
C ALA A 351 25.28 -20.54 -19.10
N ILE A 352 26.49 -20.03 -18.95
CA ILE A 352 27.71 -20.83 -18.87
C ILE A 352 27.68 -21.73 -17.64
N GLY A 353 27.33 -21.18 -16.47
CA GLY A 353 27.24 -21.94 -15.21
C GLY A 353 26.24 -23.10 -15.28
N ILE A 354 25.09 -22.91 -15.93
CA ILE A 354 24.11 -23.97 -16.14
C ILE A 354 24.70 -25.06 -17.05
N ARG A 355 25.34 -24.66 -18.15
CA ARG A 355 25.95 -25.59 -19.10
C ARG A 355 27.05 -26.43 -18.50
N LEU A 356 27.81 -25.85 -17.57
CA LEU A 356 28.89 -26.56 -16.84
C LEU A 356 28.32 -27.46 -15.74
N SER A 357 27.19 -27.12 -15.14
CA SER A 357 26.58 -27.89 -14.06
C SER A 357 25.82 -29.13 -14.56
N ASP A 358 25.13 -28.99 -15.70
CA ASP A 358 24.40 -30.08 -16.34
C ASP A 358 24.34 -29.83 -17.86
N PRO A 359 25.03 -30.68 -18.67
CA PRO A 359 25.03 -30.56 -20.14
C PRO A 359 23.60 -30.61 -20.70
N GLY A 360 23.26 -29.63 -21.55
CA GLY A 360 21.93 -29.59 -22.17
C GLY A 360 21.44 -28.15 -22.44
N PRO A 361 20.15 -27.93 -22.68
CA PRO A 361 19.61 -26.62 -22.98
C PRO A 361 19.69 -25.69 -21.75
N VAL A 362 20.11 -24.44 -21.98
CA VAL A 362 20.23 -23.41 -20.92
C VAL A 362 18.87 -22.90 -20.47
N PHE A 363 17.93 -22.82 -21.41
CA PHE A 363 16.59 -22.29 -21.16
C PHE A 363 15.56 -23.40 -21.05
N PHE A 364 14.67 -23.25 -20.11
CA PHE A 364 13.44 -24.02 -19.96
C PHE A 364 12.28 -23.18 -20.43
N ARG A 365 11.33 -23.79 -21.14
CA ARG A 365 10.13 -23.13 -21.66
C ARG A 365 8.91 -23.94 -21.26
N GLN A 366 7.96 -23.28 -20.60
CA GLN A 366 6.69 -23.88 -20.19
C GLN A 366 5.52 -23.09 -20.76
N THR A 367 4.50 -23.80 -21.24
CA THR A 367 3.27 -23.18 -21.73
C THR A 367 2.46 -22.65 -20.54
N ARG A 368 2.08 -21.40 -20.60
CA ARG A 368 1.29 -20.69 -19.59
C ARG A 368 0.13 -19.99 -20.26
N VAL A 369 -0.93 -19.70 -19.46
CA VAL A 369 -2.07 -18.90 -19.90
C VAL A 369 -1.79 -17.42 -19.61
N GLY A 370 -2.01 -16.59 -20.62
CA GLY A 370 -1.80 -15.16 -20.58
C GLY A 370 -3.09 -14.36 -20.81
N HIS A 371 -2.91 -13.13 -21.27
CA HIS A 371 -4.01 -12.20 -21.54
C HIS A 371 -5.04 -12.80 -22.50
N ASP A 372 -6.33 -12.61 -22.20
CA ASP A 372 -7.49 -13.14 -22.94
C ASP A 372 -7.48 -14.67 -23.10
N GLY A 373 -6.81 -15.40 -22.21
CA GLY A 373 -6.73 -16.86 -22.28
C GLY A 373 -5.76 -17.39 -23.35
N ARG A 374 -5.00 -16.54 -24.01
CA ARG A 374 -4.01 -16.95 -25.01
C ARG A 374 -2.81 -17.61 -24.34
N THR A 375 -2.40 -18.75 -24.84
CA THR A 375 -1.22 -19.44 -24.33
C THR A 375 0.07 -18.85 -24.89
N PHE A 376 1.11 -18.83 -24.08
CA PHE A 376 2.45 -18.39 -24.45
C PHE A 376 3.51 -19.22 -23.73
N LYS A 377 4.77 -19.16 -24.20
CA LYS A 377 5.88 -19.91 -23.59
C LYS A 377 6.69 -18.98 -22.70
N VAL A 378 6.65 -19.22 -21.39
CA VAL A 378 7.48 -18.50 -20.41
C VAL A 378 8.94 -18.95 -20.56
N TRP A 379 9.85 -17.97 -20.60
CA TRP A 379 11.29 -18.22 -20.63
C TRP A 379 11.85 -18.23 -19.22
N LYS A 380 12.55 -19.31 -18.85
CA LYS A 380 13.30 -19.42 -17.60
C LYS A 380 14.67 -20.04 -17.83
N PHE A 381 15.60 -19.80 -16.95
CA PHE A 381 16.79 -20.64 -16.89
C PHE A 381 16.43 -22.03 -16.38
N ARG A 382 17.06 -23.03 -16.92
CA ARG A 382 16.92 -24.40 -16.46
C ARG A 382 17.62 -24.56 -15.11
N THR A 383 16.89 -25.02 -14.10
CA THR A 383 17.36 -25.22 -12.73
C THR A 383 17.24 -26.67 -12.28
N MET A 384 16.59 -27.53 -13.09
CA MET A 384 16.38 -28.95 -12.85
C MET A 384 17.13 -29.79 -13.87
N TYR A 385 17.44 -31.02 -13.50
CA TYR A 385 18.01 -32.02 -14.42
C TYR A 385 17.07 -32.32 -15.57
N GLN A 386 17.62 -32.89 -16.69
CA GLN A 386 16.83 -33.13 -17.90
C GLN A 386 15.70 -34.13 -17.69
N ASP A 387 15.90 -35.12 -16.81
CA ASP A 387 14.94 -36.17 -16.46
C ASP A 387 13.97 -35.77 -15.30
N ALA A 388 13.92 -34.47 -14.99
CA ALA A 388 13.12 -33.96 -13.86
C ALA A 388 11.61 -34.24 -13.99
N GLU A 389 11.07 -34.25 -15.23
CA GLU A 389 9.65 -34.52 -15.45
C GLU A 389 9.33 -36.02 -15.25
N GLU A 390 10.21 -36.93 -15.66
CA GLU A 390 10.07 -38.37 -15.41
C GLU A 390 10.11 -38.66 -13.89
N ARG A 391 11.00 -37.98 -13.16
CA ARG A 391 11.11 -38.11 -11.71
C ARG A 391 9.91 -37.48 -10.96
N LYS A 392 9.14 -36.61 -11.58
CA LYS A 392 7.98 -35.98 -10.93
C LYS A 392 6.95 -37.02 -10.47
N ALA A 393 6.65 -37.98 -11.35
CA ALA A 393 5.66 -39.02 -11.06
C ALA A 393 5.97 -39.84 -9.80
N THR A 394 7.27 -40.06 -9.49
CA THR A 394 7.69 -40.78 -8.29
C THR A 394 7.70 -39.94 -7.03
N LEU A 395 7.56 -38.62 -7.15
CA LEU A 395 7.62 -37.65 -6.04
C LEU A 395 6.25 -37.03 -5.70
N GLU A 396 5.19 -37.38 -6.44
CA GLU A 396 3.85 -36.80 -6.22
C GLU A 396 3.31 -37.02 -4.81
N GLU A 397 3.61 -38.16 -4.17
CA GLU A 397 3.22 -38.44 -2.79
C GLU A 397 3.91 -37.54 -1.74
N LEU A 398 5.02 -36.88 -2.13
CA LEU A 398 5.79 -35.98 -1.26
C LEU A 398 5.44 -34.50 -1.49
N ASN A 399 4.33 -34.21 -2.13
CA ASN A 399 3.87 -32.84 -2.36
C ASN A 399 3.50 -32.18 -1.02
N GLU A 400 4.19 -31.09 -0.70
CA GLU A 400 3.95 -30.28 0.52
C GLU A 400 2.91 -29.16 0.30
N SER A 401 2.34 -29.04 -0.91
CA SER A 401 1.36 -28.01 -1.25
C SER A 401 -0.06 -28.55 -1.17
N ASP A 402 -0.95 -27.79 -0.57
CA ASP A 402 -2.41 -27.97 -0.57
C ASP A 402 -3.09 -27.41 -1.82
N GLY A 403 -2.33 -26.85 -2.76
CA GLY A 403 -2.80 -26.24 -4.00
C GLY A 403 -2.42 -27.01 -5.27
N MET A 404 -2.86 -26.49 -6.43
CA MET A 404 -2.63 -27.06 -7.77
C MET A 404 -1.15 -27.16 -8.20
N LEU A 405 -0.21 -26.56 -7.48
CA LEU A 405 1.20 -26.53 -7.84
C LEU A 405 2.00 -27.48 -6.96
N PHE A 406 2.71 -28.44 -7.59
CA PHE A 406 3.67 -29.28 -6.88
C PHE A 406 4.77 -28.45 -6.23
N LYS A 407 4.94 -28.59 -4.91
CA LYS A 407 5.98 -27.92 -4.13
C LYS A 407 6.65 -28.88 -3.15
N MET A 408 7.97 -28.77 -3.06
CA MET A 408 8.79 -29.53 -2.14
C MET A 408 9.98 -28.67 -1.71
N LYS A 409 10.24 -28.56 -0.40
CA LYS A 409 11.34 -27.73 0.16
C LYS A 409 12.71 -28.19 -0.30
N HIS A 410 12.92 -29.49 -0.37
CA HIS A 410 14.15 -30.12 -0.84
C HIS A 410 13.87 -30.98 -2.05
N ASP A 411 13.69 -30.35 -3.21
CA ASP A 411 13.40 -31.04 -4.47
C ASP A 411 14.68 -31.66 -5.07
N PRO A 412 14.81 -33.00 -5.10
CA PRO A 412 16.02 -33.68 -5.60
C PRO A 412 16.23 -33.51 -7.11
N ARG A 413 15.25 -32.98 -7.81
CA ARG A 413 15.34 -32.69 -9.25
C ARG A 413 16.17 -31.44 -9.56
N ILE A 414 16.45 -30.61 -8.55
CA ILE A 414 17.16 -29.35 -8.70
C ILE A 414 18.67 -29.57 -8.50
N PHE A 415 19.49 -29.20 -9.48
CA PHE A 415 20.95 -29.26 -9.30
C PHE A 415 21.47 -28.11 -8.43
N ALA A 416 22.65 -28.26 -7.83
CA ALA A 416 23.18 -27.35 -6.80
C ALA A 416 23.28 -25.87 -7.26
N PHE A 417 23.66 -25.60 -8.51
CA PHE A 417 23.69 -24.24 -9.04
C PHE A 417 22.25 -23.74 -9.30
N GLY A 418 21.34 -24.61 -9.74
CA GLY A 418 19.92 -24.31 -9.92
C GLY A 418 19.25 -23.88 -8.63
N GLN A 419 19.60 -24.50 -7.50
CA GLN A 419 19.09 -24.12 -6.17
C GLN A 419 19.47 -22.68 -5.82
N LYS A 420 20.72 -22.26 -6.11
CA LYS A 420 21.16 -20.86 -5.91
C LYS A 420 20.40 -19.89 -6.80
N LEU A 421 20.12 -20.25 -8.06
CA LEU A 421 19.35 -19.41 -8.99
C LEU A 421 17.91 -19.21 -8.50
N ARG A 422 17.23 -20.28 -8.03
CA ARG A 422 15.88 -20.20 -7.47
C ARG A 422 15.83 -19.37 -6.19
N ALA A 423 16.74 -19.59 -5.26
CA ALA A 423 16.82 -18.83 -4.02
C ALA A 423 16.99 -17.31 -4.22
N THR A 424 17.55 -16.91 -5.37
CA THR A 424 17.75 -15.50 -5.75
C THR A 424 16.76 -15.02 -6.81
N SER A 425 15.85 -15.88 -7.28
CA SER A 425 14.91 -15.61 -8.39
C SER A 425 15.60 -15.21 -9.70
N LEU A 426 16.87 -15.50 -9.86
CA LEU A 426 17.64 -15.22 -11.08
C LEU A 426 17.22 -16.12 -12.26
N ASP A 427 16.61 -17.28 -11.96
CA ASP A 427 16.05 -18.18 -12.96
C ASP A 427 14.88 -17.58 -13.74
N GLU A 428 14.20 -16.58 -13.20
CA GLU A 428 13.06 -15.89 -13.82
C GLU A 428 13.47 -14.68 -14.68
N LEU A 429 14.73 -14.22 -14.65
CA LEU A 429 15.18 -13.05 -15.42
C LEU A 429 14.95 -13.16 -16.93
N PRO A 430 15.04 -14.35 -17.60
CA PRO A 430 14.73 -14.47 -19.02
C PRO A 430 13.27 -14.12 -19.38
N GLN A 431 12.34 -14.05 -18.40
CA GLN A 431 10.96 -13.60 -18.63
C GLN A 431 10.91 -12.13 -19.11
N LEU A 432 11.95 -11.33 -18.91
CA LEU A 432 12.04 -10.00 -19.52
C LEU A 432 11.92 -10.04 -21.04
N ILE A 433 12.30 -11.16 -21.69
CA ILE A 433 12.07 -11.39 -23.13
C ILE A 433 10.56 -11.47 -23.42
N ASN A 434 9.77 -12.12 -22.56
CA ASN A 434 8.32 -12.17 -22.70
C ASN A 434 7.68 -10.78 -22.53
N VAL A 435 8.22 -9.95 -21.60
CA VAL A 435 7.75 -8.57 -21.42
C VAL A 435 8.05 -7.73 -22.67
N LEU A 436 9.26 -7.84 -23.20
CA LEU A 436 9.66 -7.12 -24.41
C LEU A 436 8.79 -7.49 -25.61
N LYS A 437 8.44 -8.77 -25.76
CA LYS A 437 7.50 -9.27 -26.76
C LYS A 437 6.05 -8.84 -26.51
N GLY A 438 5.72 -8.40 -25.30
CA GLY A 438 4.37 -8.01 -24.89
C GLY A 438 3.46 -9.19 -24.52
N GLU A 439 4.02 -10.37 -24.29
CA GLU A 439 3.32 -11.55 -23.77
C GLU A 439 3.10 -11.44 -22.24
N MET A 440 4.00 -10.73 -21.56
CA MET A 440 3.97 -10.44 -20.13
C MET A 440 4.11 -8.94 -19.87
N SER A 441 3.93 -8.58 -18.62
CA SER A 441 4.17 -7.26 -18.02
C SER A 441 5.21 -7.39 -16.90
N LEU A 442 5.82 -6.30 -16.46
CA LEU A 442 6.66 -6.32 -15.25
C LEU A 442 5.81 -6.64 -14.03
N VAL A 443 4.63 -6.02 -13.92
CA VAL A 443 3.68 -6.20 -12.79
C VAL A 443 2.35 -6.71 -13.30
N GLY A 444 1.87 -7.80 -12.70
CA GLY A 444 0.59 -8.43 -13.04
C GLY A 444 0.37 -9.73 -12.26
N PRO A 445 -0.79 -10.39 -12.43
CA PRO A 445 -1.04 -11.73 -11.90
C PRO A 445 0.01 -12.74 -12.41
N ARG A 446 0.41 -13.68 -11.55
CA ARG A 446 1.36 -14.72 -11.98
C ARG A 446 0.71 -15.65 -12.99
N PRO A 447 1.38 -15.96 -14.13
CA PRO A 447 0.81 -16.87 -15.12
C PRO A 447 0.74 -18.30 -14.58
N LEU A 448 -0.43 -18.94 -14.66
CA LEU A 448 -0.62 -20.34 -14.26
C LEU A 448 -0.29 -21.28 -15.43
N PRO A 449 0.10 -22.56 -15.15
CA PRO A 449 0.24 -23.58 -16.15
C PRO A 449 -1.05 -23.74 -16.96
N ALA A 450 -0.93 -24.14 -18.21
CA ALA A 450 -2.11 -24.37 -19.05
C ALA A 450 -2.89 -25.61 -18.60
N ASP A 451 -2.18 -26.59 -18.07
CA ASP A 451 -2.72 -27.89 -17.69
C ASP A 451 -3.33 -27.89 -16.27
N ASP A 452 -2.86 -26.99 -15.40
CA ASP A 452 -3.27 -26.94 -13.98
C ASP A 452 -4.19 -25.72 -13.66
N GLY A 453 -4.57 -24.93 -14.66
CA GLY A 453 -5.29 -23.68 -14.44
C GLY A 453 -6.79 -23.87 -14.33
N ASP A 454 -7.36 -23.82 -13.12
CA ASP A 454 -8.80 -23.60 -12.97
C ASP A 454 -9.10 -22.11 -13.20
N TYR A 455 -9.57 -21.81 -14.43
CA TYR A 455 -9.97 -20.48 -14.87
C TYR A 455 -11.49 -20.30 -14.84
N LEU A 456 -12.19 -21.03 -13.97
CA LEU A 456 -13.63 -20.94 -13.80
C LEU A 456 -14.01 -19.78 -12.86
N GLY A 457 -15.20 -19.25 -13.04
CA GLY A 457 -15.74 -18.20 -12.20
C GLY A 457 -14.89 -16.92 -12.18
N ASP A 458 -14.67 -16.36 -11.00
CA ASP A 458 -13.99 -15.09 -10.79
C ASP A 458 -12.48 -15.15 -11.13
N VAL A 459 -11.87 -16.33 -11.06
CA VAL A 459 -10.46 -16.53 -11.40
C VAL A 459 -10.15 -16.09 -12.84
N ARG A 460 -11.14 -16.19 -13.74
CA ARG A 460 -11.01 -15.75 -15.15
C ARG A 460 -10.71 -14.25 -15.28
N ARG A 461 -11.09 -13.41 -14.33
CA ARG A 461 -10.77 -11.97 -14.35
C ARG A 461 -9.28 -11.66 -14.32
N ARG A 462 -8.45 -12.58 -13.81
CA ARG A 462 -6.98 -12.45 -13.86
C ARG A 462 -6.45 -12.35 -15.29
N LEU A 463 -7.18 -12.91 -16.27
CA LEU A 463 -6.82 -12.92 -17.68
C LEU A 463 -7.13 -11.61 -18.41
N LEU A 464 -7.82 -10.66 -17.76
CA LEU A 464 -8.10 -9.33 -18.33
C LEU A 464 -6.85 -8.46 -18.48
N VAL A 465 -5.76 -8.83 -17.82
CA VAL A 465 -4.48 -8.13 -17.88
C VAL A 465 -3.35 -9.10 -18.25
N ARG A 466 -2.22 -8.56 -18.73
CA ARG A 466 -1.05 -9.39 -18.99
C ARG A 466 -0.48 -9.92 -17.68
N PRO A 467 -0.05 -11.20 -17.66
CA PRO A 467 0.61 -11.76 -16.49
C PRO A 467 1.93 -11.04 -16.21
N GLY A 468 2.28 -10.92 -14.93
CA GLY A 468 3.48 -10.21 -14.46
C GLY A 468 4.65 -11.14 -14.15
N ILE A 469 5.87 -10.59 -14.20
CA ILE A 469 7.06 -11.20 -13.58
C ILE A 469 6.92 -11.12 -12.06
N THR A 470 6.48 -9.97 -11.56
CA THR A 470 6.09 -9.77 -10.16
C THR A 470 4.62 -9.40 -10.07
N GLY A 471 4.02 -9.54 -8.89
CA GLY A 471 2.62 -9.22 -8.65
C GLY A 471 2.33 -8.97 -7.19
N LEU A 472 1.11 -8.54 -6.90
CA LEU A 472 0.72 -8.13 -5.56
C LEU A 472 0.88 -9.26 -4.53
N TRP A 473 0.39 -10.47 -4.83
CA TRP A 473 0.54 -11.61 -3.93
C TRP A 473 2.01 -12.03 -3.73
N GLN A 474 2.84 -11.90 -4.77
CA GLN A 474 4.27 -12.22 -4.69
C GLN A 474 5.04 -11.29 -3.73
N VAL A 475 4.55 -10.06 -3.51
CA VAL A 475 5.16 -9.12 -2.55
C VAL A 475 4.44 -9.07 -1.21
N SER A 476 3.29 -9.76 -1.06
CA SER A 476 2.47 -9.73 0.16
C SER A 476 2.65 -10.93 1.08
N GLY A 477 3.17 -12.06 0.58
CA GLY A 477 3.38 -13.28 1.42
C GLY A 477 3.95 -14.45 0.65
N ARG A 478 3.93 -14.41 -0.70
CA ARG A 478 4.45 -15.49 -1.57
C ARG A 478 3.84 -16.86 -1.22
N SER A 479 4.71 -17.84 -0.92
CA SER A 479 4.34 -19.23 -0.63
C SER A 479 3.59 -19.43 0.68
N ASP A 480 3.54 -18.44 1.57
CA ASP A 480 2.88 -18.51 2.86
C ASP A 480 1.37 -18.19 2.78
N LEU A 481 0.88 -17.76 1.59
CA LEU A 481 -0.52 -17.45 1.34
C LEU A 481 -1.27 -18.70 0.83
N SER A 482 -2.53 -18.85 1.27
CA SER A 482 -3.45 -19.82 0.67
C SER A 482 -3.75 -19.47 -0.80
N TRP A 483 -4.25 -20.45 -1.56
CA TRP A 483 -4.65 -20.24 -2.95
C TRP A 483 -5.71 -19.14 -3.07
N ASP A 484 -6.73 -19.16 -2.23
CA ASP A 484 -7.83 -18.18 -2.26
C ASP A 484 -7.33 -16.76 -1.96
N GLU A 485 -6.40 -16.62 -1.01
CA GLU A 485 -5.78 -15.33 -0.72
C GLU A 485 -4.93 -14.81 -1.89
N ALA A 486 -4.18 -15.69 -2.55
CA ALA A 486 -3.39 -15.33 -3.72
C ALA A 486 -4.29 -14.90 -4.89
N VAL A 487 -5.38 -15.61 -5.15
CA VAL A 487 -6.39 -15.24 -6.16
C VAL A 487 -7.03 -13.90 -5.81
N ARG A 488 -7.46 -13.71 -4.57
CA ARG A 488 -8.06 -12.46 -4.12
C ARG A 488 -7.12 -11.25 -4.33
N LEU A 489 -5.84 -11.40 -4.02
CA LEU A 489 -4.85 -10.34 -4.24
C LEU A 489 -4.64 -10.05 -5.73
N ASP A 490 -4.65 -11.07 -6.58
CA ASP A 490 -4.56 -10.87 -8.02
C ASP A 490 -5.80 -10.17 -8.59
N LEU A 491 -7.00 -10.54 -8.14
CA LEU A 491 -8.25 -9.86 -8.52
C LEU A 491 -8.25 -8.41 -8.04
N TYR A 492 -7.83 -8.19 -6.79
CA TYR A 492 -7.68 -6.84 -6.25
C TYR A 492 -6.73 -5.97 -7.11
N TYR A 493 -5.63 -6.54 -7.57
CA TYR A 493 -4.71 -5.84 -8.48
C TYR A 493 -5.38 -5.49 -9.81
N VAL A 494 -6.08 -6.45 -10.44
CA VAL A 494 -6.78 -6.22 -11.72
C VAL A 494 -7.82 -5.12 -11.61
N ASP A 495 -8.64 -5.19 -10.56
CA ASP A 495 -9.74 -4.24 -10.36
C ASP A 495 -9.27 -2.85 -9.93
N ASN A 496 -8.12 -2.74 -9.27
CA ASN A 496 -7.63 -1.49 -8.71
C ASN A 496 -6.30 -1.02 -9.33
N TRP A 497 -6.03 -1.44 -10.56
CA TRP A 497 -4.80 -1.09 -11.24
C TRP A 497 -4.61 0.43 -11.37
N SER A 498 -3.38 0.88 -11.12
CA SER A 498 -2.90 2.21 -11.45
C SER A 498 -1.38 2.17 -11.65
N LEU A 499 -0.83 3.11 -12.42
CA LEU A 499 0.61 3.19 -12.64
C LEU A 499 1.41 3.38 -11.34
N THR A 500 0.87 4.16 -10.41
CA THR A 500 1.47 4.36 -9.08
C THR A 500 1.46 3.08 -8.25
N TYR A 501 0.46 2.23 -8.46
CA TYR A 501 0.38 0.93 -7.79
C TYR A 501 1.43 -0.03 -8.32
N ASP A 502 1.65 -0.06 -9.64
CA ASP A 502 2.75 -0.82 -10.24
C ASP A 502 4.12 -0.40 -9.67
N LEU A 503 4.40 0.90 -9.61
CA LEU A 503 5.64 1.40 -9.03
C LEU A 503 5.81 0.99 -7.56
N SER A 504 4.71 0.99 -6.79
CA SER A 504 4.72 0.51 -5.40
C SER A 504 5.05 -0.98 -5.30
N ILE A 505 4.49 -1.81 -6.19
CA ILE A 505 4.77 -3.26 -6.24
C ILE A 505 6.23 -3.51 -6.66
N LEU A 506 6.72 -2.82 -7.69
CA LEU A 506 8.13 -2.91 -8.11
C LEU A 506 9.08 -2.53 -6.98
N TRP A 507 8.79 -1.45 -6.26
CA TRP A 507 9.58 -1.04 -5.09
C TRP A 507 9.60 -2.14 -4.01
N ARG A 508 8.45 -2.69 -3.66
CA ARG A 508 8.37 -3.80 -2.70
C ARG A 508 9.11 -5.05 -3.18
N THR A 509 9.07 -5.34 -4.48
CA THR A 509 9.77 -6.49 -5.08
C THR A 509 11.27 -6.44 -4.79
N ILE A 510 11.91 -5.27 -4.89
CA ILE A 510 13.34 -5.10 -4.58
C ILE A 510 13.63 -5.59 -3.16
N PHE A 511 12.85 -5.16 -2.17
CA PHE A 511 13.06 -5.56 -0.78
C PHE A 511 12.78 -7.04 -0.52
N VAL A 512 11.76 -7.60 -1.19
CA VAL A 512 11.39 -9.01 -1.05
C VAL A 512 12.47 -9.92 -1.65
N VAL A 513 13.04 -9.55 -2.79
CA VAL A 513 14.15 -10.29 -3.42
C VAL A 513 15.41 -10.19 -2.55
N LEU A 514 15.73 -9.01 -2.02
CA LEU A 514 16.90 -8.82 -1.14
C LEU A 514 16.78 -9.60 0.18
N LYS A 515 15.58 -9.68 0.75
CA LYS A 515 15.33 -10.39 2.02
C LYS A 515 15.24 -11.91 1.88
N ARG A 516 15.20 -12.46 0.67
CA ARG A 516 15.12 -13.91 0.35
C ARG A 516 14.00 -14.66 1.10
N LYS A 517 12.95 -14.00 1.58
CA LYS A 517 11.83 -14.65 2.26
C LYS A 517 10.92 -15.33 1.24
N GLY A 518 10.56 -16.62 1.49
CA GLY A 518 9.57 -17.36 0.69
C GLY A 518 10.04 -17.80 -0.71
N ALA A 519 11.33 -17.87 -0.96
CA ALA A 519 11.90 -18.44 -2.18
C ALA A 519 12.33 -19.89 -1.88
N TYR A 520 11.47 -20.86 -2.21
CA TYR A 520 11.73 -22.30 -2.10
C TYR A 520 11.63 -22.95 -3.47
#